data_8a01fbba37514b6d0c84e212fa22f1de
#
_entry.id   8a01fbba37514b6d0c84e212fa22f1de
#
_cell.length_a   1.000
_cell.length_b   1.000
_cell.length_c   1.000
_cell.angle_alpha   90.00
_cell.angle_beta   90.00
_cell.angle_gamma   90.00
#
_symmetry.space_group_name_H-M   'P 1'
#
loop_
_entity.id
_entity.type
_entity.pdbx_description
1 polymer ?
#
loop_
_entity_poly.entity_id
_entity_poly.type
_entity_poly.pdbx_seq_one_letter_code
_entity_poly.pdbx_strand_id
1 'polypeptide(L)'
;MTADLHALTEALKAAWRRSDQLFALLPPAALHERPIGQRHPFLFYLGHLPAFAWNQLGRGVLGRPPLDPRLDRLFERGIDPPDPSAAPALSAWPSLTAVLDYRDAARDAVQGQIPELRRALHDRPDDPLLQRARVLHLVLEHELMHHETLLYMFAQREGEPLARPPEIPAPEGGDGRRAEIHEIPAGPIDLGGEWHETDFGWDNEFSRHRVDLPAFRLDTLPVRNRDWLDFYRRRGAPPQLFPRSWSRAPTGLQVRTVFGLHPFDLAAGWPVQVSGAQARIYAAAHGARLPTEAELHRAALTAPDQRSRPAEPPLSSACDLRRFFPAPVGHDPASASAWGAEELLGNGWEWTCTLFAPYPGFTPWARTYPGYSADFYDGDHDVVVGASWATDIRLLRPSFRNWYRRDYPYPFTSFRLVHPTS
;
A
#
# COMPACT_ATOMS: atom_id res chain seq x y z
N MET A 1 -1.07 8.03 -27.57
CA MET A 1 -0.98 9.35 -26.88
C MET A 1 0.46 9.55 -26.44
N THR A 2 1.03 10.72 -26.68
CA THR A 2 2.36 11.08 -26.15
C THR A 2 2.23 11.35 -24.67
N ALA A 3 3.03 10.66 -23.84
CA ALA A 3 3.05 10.89 -22.39
C ALA A 3 3.32 12.37 -22.09
N ASP A 4 2.57 12.94 -21.18
CA ASP A 4 2.84 14.29 -20.69
C ASP A 4 4.01 14.26 -19.70
N LEU A 5 5.24 14.36 -20.24
CA LEU A 5 6.46 14.36 -19.44
C LEU A 5 6.51 15.50 -18.42
N HIS A 6 5.86 16.63 -18.72
CA HIS A 6 5.83 17.74 -17.79
C HIS A 6 4.98 17.39 -16.56
N ALA A 7 3.78 16.92 -16.79
CA ALA A 7 2.90 16.50 -15.68
C ALA A 7 3.51 15.40 -14.82
N LEU A 8 4.15 14.39 -15.44
CA LEU A 8 4.83 13.31 -14.70
C LEU A 8 6.02 13.82 -13.89
N THR A 9 6.83 14.75 -14.47
CA THR A 9 7.95 15.34 -13.75
C THR A 9 7.49 16.17 -12.56
N GLU A 10 6.43 16.97 -12.70
CA GLU A 10 5.87 17.73 -11.58
C GLU A 10 5.23 16.83 -10.52
N ALA A 11 4.60 15.72 -10.91
CA ALA A 11 4.11 14.70 -9.98
C ALA A 11 5.26 14.06 -9.18
N LEU A 12 6.37 13.73 -9.83
CA LEU A 12 7.56 13.18 -9.16
C LEU A 12 8.17 14.19 -8.17
N LYS A 13 8.27 15.46 -8.55
CA LYS A 13 8.72 16.52 -7.63
C LYS A 13 7.78 16.70 -6.44
N ALA A 14 6.48 16.55 -6.67
CA ALA A 14 5.50 16.59 -5.57
C ALA A 14 5.65 15.39 -4.62
N ALA A 15 5.91 14.21 -5.16
CA ALA A 15 6.22 13.02 -4.38
C ALA A 15 7.50 13.21 -3.54
N TRP A 16 8.57 13.77 -4.10
CA TRP A 16 9.80 14.08 -3.35
C TRP A 16 9.57 15.09 -2.21
N ARG A 17 8.77 16.15 -2.46
CA ARG A 17 8.39 17.08 -1.38
C ARG A 17 7.63 16.38 -0.26
N ARG A 18 6.76 15.42 -0.61
CA ARG A 18 6.04 14.60 0.39
C ARG A 18 7.00 13.70 1.16
N SER A 19 7.95 13.06 0.50
CA SER A 19 9.01 12.27 1.16
C SER A 19 9.77 13.15 2.17
N ASP A 20 10.18 14.36 1.78
CA ASP A 20 10.89 15.28 2.66
C ASP A 20 10.03 15.68 3.88
N GLN A 21 8.74 15.92 3.68
CA GLN A 21 7.79 16.21 4.77
C GLN A 21 7.65 15.03 5.72
N LEU A 22 7.56 13.79 5.20
CA LEU A 22 7.49 12.59 6.04
C LEU A 22 8.78 12.40 6.85
N PHE A 23 9.96 12.51 6.23
CA PHE A 23 11.23 12.39 6.95
C PHE A 23 11.43 13.51 7.97
N ALA A 24 10.90 14.72 7.72
CA ALA A 24 10.95 15.83 8.67
C ALA A 24 10.12 15.59 9.96
N LEU A 25 9.19 14.63 9.96
CA LEU A 25 8.49 14.20 11.17
C LEU A 25 9.42 13.45 12.13
N LEU A 26 10.49 12.84 11.62
CA LEU A 26 11.41 12.05 12.44
C LEU A 26 12.47 12.96 13.08
N PRO A 27 12.70 12.84 14.39
CA PRO A 27 13.90 13.43 14.98
C PRO A 27 15.16 12.76 14.39
N PRO A 28 16.27 13.50 14.20
CA PRO A 28 17.48 12.94 13.55
C PRO A 28 17.99 11.65 14.20
N ALA A 29 17.86 11.52 15.52
CA ALA A 29 18.25 10.31 16.24
C ALA A 29 17.45 9.07 15.86
N ALA A 30 16.19 9.26 15.42
CA ALA A 30 15.30 8.15 15.01
C ALA A 30 15.63 7.58 13.63
N LEU A 31 16.45 8.24 12.81
CA LEU A 31 16.78 7.76 11.48
C LEU A 31 17.47 6.39 11.48
N HIS A 32 18.12 6.02 12.56
CA HIS A 32 18.73 4.71 12.73
C HIS A 32 17.81 3.67 13.38
N GLU A 33 16.58 4.04 13.77
CA GLU A 33 15.61 3.10 14.30
C GLU A 33 15.14 2.13 13.21
N ARG A 34 14.91 0.89 13.64
CA ARG A 34 14.39 -0.21 12.84
C ARG A 34 13.19 -0.81 13.57
N PRO A 35 12.02 -0.17 13.53
CA PRO A 35 10.88 -0.57 14.36
C PRO A 35 10.23 -1.89 13.91
N ILE A 36 10.51 -2.34 12.69
CA ILE A 36 10.04 -3.62 12.13
C ILE A 36 11.25 -4.44 11.72
N GLY A 37 11.41 -5.63 12.31
CA GLY A 37 12.59 -6.48 12.08
C GLY A 37 12.81 -6.91 10.62
N GLN A 38 11.73 -7.02 9.84
CA GLN A 38 11.75 -7.33 8.40
C GLN A 38 11.97 -6.10 7.50
N ARG A 39 12.24 -4.92 8.08
CA ARG A 39 12.48 -3.69 7.31
C ARG A 39 13.88 -3.14 7.60
N HIS A 40 14.32 -2.23 6.77
CA HIS A 40 15.55 -1.47 6.99
C HIS A 40 15.35 -0.30 7.98
N PRO A 41 16.41 0.30 8.54
CA PRO A 41 16.28 1.55 9.30
C PRO A 41 15.82 2.70 8.41
N PHE A 42 15.25 3.75 9.00
CA PHE A 42 14.72 4.88 8.23
C PHE A 42 15.77 5.56 7.34
N LEU A 43 17.03 5.63 7.81
CA LEU A 43 18.13 6.20 7.04
C LEU A 43 18.33 5.49 5.69
N PHE A 44 18.07 4.18 5.63
CA PHE A 44 18.12 3.43 4.38
C PHE A 44 17.12 4.00 3.37
N TYR A 45 15.86 4.21 3.77
CA TYR A 45 14.82 4.70 2.84
C TYR A 45 15.09 6.13 2.36
N LEU A 46 15.73 6.96 3.18
CA LEU A 46 16.14 8.31 2.79
C LEU A 46 17.14 8.29 1.61
N GLY A 47 18.00 7.26 1.54
CA GLY A 47 18.92 7.05 0.41
C GLY A 47 18.34 6.18 -0.70
N HIS A 48 17.47 5.19 -0.36
CA HIS A 48 16.93 4.21 -1.30
C HIS A 48 15.99 4.83 -2.35
N LEU A 49 15.10 5.73 -1.94
CA LEU A 49 14.15 6.37 -2.86
C LEU A 49 14.87 7.11 -4.01
N PRO A 50 15.82 8.03 -3.75
CA PRO A 50 16.57 8.67 -4.83
C PRO A 50 17.50 7.71 -5.58
N ALA A 51 18.09 6.72 -4.91
CA ALA A 51 18.91 5.70 -5.56
C ALA A 51 18.09 4.88 -6.57
N PHE A 52 16.89 4.46 -6.20
CA PHE A 52 16.00 3.75 -7.11
C PHE A 52 15.68 4.58 -8.34
N ALA A 53 15.32 5.85 -8.16
CA ALA A 53 15.03 6.75 -9.27
C ALA A 53 16.19 6.87 -10.25
N TRP A 54 17.42 7.07 -9.75
CA TRP A 54 18.60 7.15 -10.59
C TRP A 54 18.96 5.80 -11.23
N ASN A 55 18.92 4.73 -10.46
CA ASN A 55 19.24 3.40 -10.96
C ASN A 55 18.30 2.96 -12.07
N GLN A 56 17.00 3.31 -12.01
CA GLN A 56 16.05 2.96 -13.05
C GLN A 56 16.17 3.89 -14.27
N LEU A 57 16.04 5.20 -14.08
CA LEU A 57 16.03 6.16 -15.18
C LEU A 57 17.43 6.37 -15.75
N GLY A 58 18.38 6.77 -14.91
CA GLY A 58 19.72 7.15 -15.35
C GLY A 58 20.51 5.96 -15.85
N ARG A 59 20.68 4.95 -15.01
CA ARG A 59 21.53 3.79 -15.31
C ARG A 59 20.81 2.77 -16.20
N GLY A 60 19.60 2.35 -15.80
CA GLY A 60 18.87 1.26 -16.47
C GLY A 60 18.37 1.62 -17.86
N VAL A 61 17.82 2.81 -18.03
CA VAL A 61 17.21 3.26 -19.29
C VAL A 61 18.16 4.11 -20.14
N LEU A 62 18.85 5.08 -19.53
CA LEU A 62 19.70 6.03 -20.28
C LEU A 62 21.19 5.65 -20.31
N GLY A 63 21.60 4.54 -19.67
CA GLY A 63 22.97 4.04 -19.71
C GLY A 63 24.01 4.96 -19.06
N ARG A 64 23.58 5.77 -18.08
CA ARG A 64 24.47 6.71 -17.37
C ARG A 64 25.34 5.97 -16.36
N PRO A 65 26.51 6.50 -16.00
CA PRO A 65 27.34 5.93 -14.95
C PRO A 65 26.67 6.07 -13.57
N PRO A 66 27.10 5.28 -12.57
CA PRO A 66 26.67 5.50 -11.20
C PRO A 66 27.05 6.90 -10.71
N LEU A 67 26.25 7.46 -9.78
CA LEU A 67 26.59 8.72 -9.10
C LEU A 67 27.67 8.50 -8.04
N ASP A 68 27.44 7.54 -7.19
CA ASP A 68 28.37 6.99 -6.21
C ASP A 68 28.22 5.46 -6.21
N PRO A 69 29.19 4.69 -6.76
CA PRO A 69 29.04 3.24 -6.87
C PRO A 69 28.81 2.52 -5.54
N ARG A 70 29.29 3.09 -4.42
CA ARG A 70 29.09 2.52 -3.08
C ARG A 70 27.68 2.79 -2.57
N LEU A 71 27.19 4.03 -2.70
CA LEU A 71 25.86 4.42 -2.21
C LEU A 71 24.75 3.88 -3.14
N ASP A 72 24.96 3.91 -4.46
CA ASP A 72 24.05 3.31 -5.43
C ASP A 72 23.79 1.83 -5.11
N ARG A 73 24.83 1.09 -4.72
CA ARG A 73 24.72 -0.33 -4.35
C ARG A 73 24.12 -0.51 -2.94
N LEU A 74 24.52 0.31 -1.97
CA LEU A 74 24.02 0.24 -0.60
C LEU A 74 22.51 0.43 -0.55
N PHE A 75 21.99 1.35 -1.36
CA PHE A 75 20.58 1.74 -1.42
C PHE A 75 19.78 1.07 -2.54
N GLU A 76 20.36 0.09 -3.25
CA GLU A 76 19.73 -0.51 -4.43
C GLU A 76 18.46 -1.31 -4.10
N ARG A 77 18.44 -2.09 -3.03
CA ARG A 77 17.33 -2.98 -2.68
C ARG A 77 16.62 -2.55 -1.41
N GLY A 78 15.34 -2.19 -1.53
CA GLY A 78 14.43 -1.92 -0.43
C GLY A 78 13.57 -3.09 0.01
N ILE A 79 13.71 -4.25 -0.63
CA ILE A 79 12.98 -5.47 -0.26
C ILE A 79 13.60 -6.05 1.01
N ASP A 80 12.75 -6.58 1.88
CA ASP A 80 13.04 -7.14 3.18
C ASP A 80 14.39 -7.87 3.22
N PRO A 81 15.25 -7.54 4.18
CA PRO A 81 16.49 -8.29 4.33
C PRO A 81 16.15 -9.77 4.53
N PRO A 82 16.75 -10.68 3.74
CA PRO A 82 16.46 -12.11 3.82
C PRO A 82 16.71 -12.70 5.22
N ASP A 83 17.59 -12.05 5.97
CA ASP A 83 17.86 -12.36 7.38
C ASP A 83 17.83 -11.08 8.23
N PRO A 84 16.85 -10.94 9.16
CA PRO A 84 16.78 -9.81 10.07
C PRO A 84 18.04 -9.62 10.92
N SER A 85 18.81 -10.68 11.16
CA SER A 85 20.08 -10.63 11.92
C SER A 85 21.26 -10.12 11.10
N ALA A 86 21.18 -10.16 9.77
CA ALA A 86 22.22 -9.71 8.84
C ALA A 86 22.21 -8.19 8.57
N ALA A 87 21.45 -7.40 9.35
CA ALA A 87 21.44 -5.94 9.21
C ALA A 87 22.86 -5.39 9.47
N PRO A 88 23.35 -4.47 8.60
CA PRO A 88 24.64 -3.83 8.81
C PRO A 88 24.70 -3.17 10.19
N ALA A 89 25.86 -3.26 10.87
CA ALA A 89 26.08 -2.52 12.10
C ALA A 89 25.86 -1.01 11.87
N LEU A 90 25.43 -0.28 12.91
CA LEU A 90 25.17 1.18 12.79
C LEU A 90 26.39 1.93 12.23
N SER A 91 27.61 1.51 12.55
CA SER A 91 28.87 2.09 12.05
C SER A 91 29.10 1.88 10.54
N ALA A 92 28.37 0.97 9.89
CA ALA A 92 28.49 0.73 8.45
C ALA A 92 27.62 1.67 7.61
N TRP A 93 26.70 2.41 8.24
CA TRP A 93 25.85 3.36 7.57
C TRP A 93 26.57 4.69 7.31
N PRO A 94 26.31 5.37 6.17
CA PRO A 94 26.81 6.71 5.91
C PRO A 94 26.30 7.71 6.94
N SER A 95 27.00 8.85 7.09
CA SER A 95 26.46 9.96 7.87
C SER A 95 25.19 10.51 7.23
N LEU A 96 24.33 11.10 8.05
CA LEU A 96 23.09 11.76 7.55
C LEU A 96 23.42 12.78 6.45
N THR A 97 24.47 13.60 6.65
CA THR A 97 24.91 14.59 5.65
C THR A 97 25.23 13.91 4.32
N ALA A 98 26.02 12.82 4.35
CA ALA A 98 26.37 12.09 3.12
C ALA A 98 25.14 11.50 2.41
N VAL A 99 24.12 11.05 3.15
CA VAL A 99 22.86 10.55 2.56
C VAL A 99 22.03 11.69 1.96
N LEU A 100 21.97 12.85 2.62
CA LEU A 100 21.27 14.03 2.11
C LEU A 100 21.95 14.58 0.85
N ASP A 101 23.27 14.70 0.85
CA ASP A 101 24.03 15.13 -0.33
C ASP A 101 23.80 14.17 -1.52
N TYR A 102 23.81 12.86 -1.27
CA TYR A 102 23.49 11.85 -2.28
C TYR A 102 22.06 11.96 -2.80
N ARG A 103 21.09 12.15 -1.90
CA ARG A 103 19.66 12.35 -2.26
C ARG A 103 19.51 13.52 -3.23
N ASP A 104 20.11 14.66 -2.88
CA ASP A 104 19.97 15.87 -3.66
C ASP A 104 20.68 15.73 -5.02
N ALA A 105 21.90 15.16 -5.05
CA ALA A 105 22.59 14.85 -6.28
C ALA A 105 21.81 13.90 -7.19
N ALA A 106 21.16 12.87 -6.64
CA ALA A 106 20.37 11.92 -7.41
C ALA A 106 19.09 12.57 -7.99
N ARG A 107 18.40 13.39 -7.22
CA ARG A 107 17.22 14.14 -7.67
C ARG A 107 17.56 15.14 -8.78
N ASP A 108 18.66 15.88 -8.61
CA ASP A 108 19.17 16.80 -9.62
C ASP A 108 19.57 16.07 -10.91
N ALA A 109 20.26 14.93 -10.77
CA ALA A 109 20.64 14.10 -11.92
C ALA A 109 19.40 13.57 -12.67
N VAL A 110 18.38 13.07 -11.97
CA VAL A 110 17.11 12.63 -12.57
C VAL A 110 16.45 13.78 -13.35
N GLN A 111 16.32 14.96 -12.72
CA GLN A 111 15.75 16.15 -13.38
C GLN A 111 16.56 16.56 -14.61
N GLY A 112 17.89 16.56 -14.51
CA GLY A 112 18.80 16.89 -15.62
C GLY A 112 18.68 15.94 -16.80
N GLN A 113 18.18 14.71 -16.63
CA GLN A 113 17.99 13.74 -17.70
C GLN A 113 16.64 13.84 -18.42
N ILE A 114 15.70 14.67 -18.00
CA ILE A 114 14.38 14.79 -18.67
C ILE A 114 14.49 15.17 -20.15
N PRO A 115 15.38 16.11 -20.58
CA PRO A 115 15.56 16.39 -22.00
C PRO A 115 16.09 15.18 -22.79
N GLU A 116 16.99 14.39 -22.21
CA GLU A 116 17.52 13.18 -22.83
C GLU A 116 16.45 12.08 -22.88
N LEU A 117 15.68 11.91 -21.82
CA LEU A 117 14.55 10.98 -21.82
C LEU A 117 13.56 11.31 -22.95
N ARG A 118 13.27 12.59 -23.18
CA ARG A 118 12.40 13.03 -24.29
C ARG A 118 12.94 12.59 -25.64
N ARG A 119 14.26 12.70 -25.86
CA ARG A 119 14.90 12.18 -27.07
C ARG A 119 14.81 10.67 -27.16
N ALA A 120 15.14 9.97 -26.07
CA ALA A 120 15.09 8.51 -26.02
C ALA A 120 13.70 7.94 -26.32
N LEU A 121 12.63 8.61 -25.86
CA LEU A 121 11.23 8.25 -26.18
C LEU A 121 10.95 8.27 -27.70
N HIS A 122 11.60 9.20 -28.42
CA HIS A 122 11.49 9.29 -29.89
C HIS A 122 12.36 8.27 -30.59
N ASP A 123 13.60 8.11 -30.15
CA ASP A 123 14.63 7.35 -30.84
C ASP A 123 14.55 5.84 -30.60
N ARG A 124 13.90 5.41 -29.48
CA ARG A 124 13.74 4.01 -29.09
C ARG A 124 12.28 3.69 -28.75
N PRO A 125 11.34 3.79 -29.72
CA PRO A 125 9.90 3.62 -29.47
C PRO A 125 9.53 2.19 -29.05
N ASP A 126 10.38 1.20 -29.33
CA ASP A 126 10.13 -0.21 -29.00
C ASP A 126 10.65 -0.61 -27.60
N ASP A 127 11.35 0.28 -26.90
CA ASP A 127 11.78 0.01 -25.53
C ASP A 127 10.58 0.06 -24.58
N PRO A 128 10.24 -1.06 -23.89
CA PRO A 128 9.04 -1.14 -23.06
C PRO A 128 8.97 -0.08 -21.95
N LEU A 129 10.12 0.36 -21.43
CA LEU A 129 10.19 1.36 -20.36
C LEU A 129 10.10 2.79 -20.87
N LEU A 130 10.42 2.99 -22.13
CA LEU A 130 10.26 4.28 -22.78
C LEU A 130 8.84 4.46 -23.31
N GLN A 131 8.18 3.38 -23.76
CA GLN A 131 6.78 3.48 -24.15
C GLN A 131 5.95 4.17 -23.08
N ARG A 132 5.21 5.24 -23.46
CA ARG A 132 4.37 6.04 -22.53
C ARG A 132 5.13 6.59 -21.33
N ALA A 133 6.46 6.74 -21.43
CA ALA A 133 7.33 7.15 -20.33
C ALA A 133 7.22 6.28 -19.06
N ARG A 134 7.02 4.97 -19.21
CA ARG A 134 6.82 4.01 -18.11
C ARG A 134 7.89 4.07 -17.04
N VAL A 135 9.13 4.39 -17.40
CA VAL A 135 10.20 4.56 -16.41
C VAL A 135 9.91 5.68 -15.39
N LEU A 136 9.24 6.79 -15.82
CA LEU A 136 8.84 7.85 -14.89
C LEU A 136 7.68 7.42 -14.01
N HIS A 137 6.72 6.68 -14.54
CA HIS A 137 5.66 6.08 -13.74
C HIS A 137 6.23 5.11 -12.71
N LEU A 138 7.16 4.24 -13.13
CA LEU A 138 7.85 3.28 -12.25
C LEU A 138 8.51 3.99 -11.06
N VAL A 139 9.28 5.03 -11.33
CA VAL A 139 9.97 5.81 -10.30
C VAL A 139 8.97 6.54 -9.39
N LEU A 140 7.95 7.15 -9.96
CA LEU A 140 6.91 7.86 -9.22
C LEU A 140 6.13 6.90 -8.31
N GLU A 141 5.62 5.78 -8.83
CA GLU A 141 4.83 4.85 -8.03
C GLU A 141 5.66 4.17 -6.94
N HIS A 142 6.92 3.88 -7.21
CA HIS A 142 7.82 3.37 -6.17
C HIS A 142 7.96 4.36 -5.00
N GLU A 143 8.15 5.64 -5.28
CA GLU A 143 8.18 6.69 -4.26
C GLU A 143 6.87 6.72 -3.45
N LEU A 144 5.72 6.71 -4.15
CA LEU A 144 4.39 6.78 -3.52
C LEU A 144 4.09 5.56 -2.64
N MET A 145 4.46 4.34 -3.05
CA MET A 145 4.31 3.13 -2.25
C MET A 145 5.13 3.19 -0.96
N HIS A 146 6.31 3.79 -1.02
CA HIS A 146 7.15 3.95 0.16
C HIS A 146 6.64 4.99 1.15
N HIS A 147 5.80 5.96 0.75
CA HIS A 147 5.15 6.86 1.71
C HIS A 147 4.31 6.08 2.73
N GLU A 148 3.51 5.13 2.27
CA GLU A 148 2.72 4.28 3.16
C GLU A 148 3.61 3.35 3.99
N THR A 149 4.66 2.79 3.38
CA THR A 149 5.65 1.96 4.09
C THR A 149 6.28 2.72 5.26
N LEU A 150 6.71 3.95 5.05
CA LEU A 150 7.27 4.81 6.10
C LEU A 150 6.24 5.07 7.21
N LEU A 151 4.99 5.35 6.86
CA LEU A 151 3.95 5.67 7.82
C LEU A 151 3.59 4.50 8.74
N TYR A 152 3.47 3.28 8.21
CA TYR A 152 3.23 2.15 9.10
C TYR A 152 4.47 1.79 9.92
N MET A 153 5.70 2.06 9.42
CA MET A 153 6.90 1.95 10.24
C MET A 153 6.94 3.02 11.34
N PHE A 154 6.55 4.28 11.05
CA PHE A 154 6.44 5.33 12.07
C PHE A 154 5.49 4.93 13.19
N ALA A 155 4.36 4.33 12.85
CA ALA A 155 3.39 3.84 13.82
C ALA A 155 3.96 2.72 14.73
N GLN A 156 5.05 2.04 14.36
CA GLN A 156 5.66 0.98 15.17
C GLN A 156 6.83 1.45 16.03
N ARG A 157 7.17 2.74 16.01
CA ARG A 157 8.23 3.29 16.87
C ARG A 157 7.86 3.14 18.35
N GLU A 158 8.86 2.81 19.17
CA GLU A 158 8.68 2.64 20.62
C GLU A 158 9.19 3.86 21.43
N GLY A 159 9.84 4.83 20.76
CA GLY A 159 10.33 6.06 21.38
C GLY A 159 9.24 7.12 21.60
N GLU A 160 9.69 8.36 21.83
CA GLU A 160 8.76 9.50 21.91
C GLU A 160 7.83 9.56 20.70
N PRO A 161 6.52 9.79 20.91
CA PRO A 161 5.58 9.96 19.82
C PRO A 161 6.01 11.07 18.87
N LEU A 162 5.75 10.90 17.58
CA LEU A 162 5.96 11.97 16.62
C LEU A 162 5.00 13.14 16.91
N ALA A 163 5.53 14.34 16.86
CA ALA A 163 4.69 15.54 16.99
C ALA A 163 3.77 15.63 15.75
N ARG A 164 2.46 15.72 16.01
CA ARG A 164 1.50 15.93 14.93
C ARG A 164 1.58 17.39 14.46
N PRO A 165 1.91 17.64 13.18
CA PRO A 165 1.86 18.98 12.61
C PRO A 165 0.47 19.62 12.75
N PRO A 166 0.37 20.93 13.01
CA PRO A 166 -0.92 21.57 13.25
C PRO A 166 -1.86 21.55 12.03
N GLU A 167 -1.32 21.44 10.82
CA GLU A 167 -2.08 21.30 9.57
C GLU A 167 -2.74 19.94 9.41
N ILE A 168 -2.25 18.89 10.10
CA ILE A 168 -2.88 17.57 10.12
C ILE A 168 -4.04 17.62 11.12
N PRO A 169 -5.29 17.34 10.69
CA PRO A 169 -6.44 17.37 11.55
C PRO A 169 -6.30 16.37 12.72
N ALA A 170 -6.98 16.63 13.82
CA ALA A 170 -7.09 15.67 14.90
C ALA A 170 -7.81 14.40 14.42
N PRO A 171 -7.51 13.23 15.01
CA PRO A 171 -8.23 12.01 14.67
C PRO A 171 -9.72 12.14 15.00
N GLU A 172 -10.55 11.66 14.10
CA GLU A 172 -11.99 11.65 14.26
C GLU A 172 -12.41 10.37 14.98
N GLY A 173 -13.20 10.53 16.03
CA GLY A 173 -13.75 9.41 16.80
C GLY A 173 -15.20 9.14 16.43
N GLY A 174 -15.71 8.02 16.93
CA GLY A 174 -17.11 7.61 16.78
C GLY A 174 -17.26 6.11 16.80
N ASP A 175 -18.51 5.65 16.89
CA ASP A 175 -18.81 4.22 16.96
C ASP A 175 -18.69 3.51 15.60
N GLY A 176 -18.70 4.28 14.51
CA GLY A 176 -18.84 3.73 13.16
C GLY A 176 -20.20 3.05 12.95
N ARG A 177 -20.54 2.76 11.70
CA ARG A 177 -21.73 2.02 11.35
C ARG A 177 -21.49 0.51 11.39
N ARG A 178 -22.53 -0.26 11.61
CA ARG A 178 -22.49 -1.72 11.46
C ARG A 178 -22.66 -2.07 9.98
N ALA A 179 -21.96 -3.13 9.56
CA ALA A 179 -22.18 -3.72 8.25
C ALA A 179 -23.60 -4.32 8.15
N GLU A 180 -24.19 -4.16 6.99
CA GLU A 180 -25.28 -4.97 6.49
C GLU A 180 -24.71 -6.06 5.58
N ILE A 181 -25.50 -7.07 5.27
CA ILE A 181 -25.10 -8.13 4.32
C ILE A 181 -25.88 -7.94 3.05
N HIS A 182 -25.16 -7.65 1.95
CA HIS A 182 -25.78 -7.53 0.63
C HIS A 182 -25.41 -8.72 -0.26
N GLU A 183 -26.38 -9.16 -1.05
CA GLU A 183 -26.15 -10.19 -2.06
C GLU A 183 -25.67 -9.55 -3.37
N ILE A 184 -24.55 -10.07 -3.86
CA ILE A 184 -23.99 -9.73 -5.16
C ILE A 184 -24.26 -10.89 -6.10
N PRO A 185 -25.05 -10.69 -7.17
CA PRO A 185 -25.45 -11.76 -8.08
C PRO A 185 -24.27 -12.39 -8.80
N ALA A 186 -24.44 -13.64 -9.22
CA ALA A 186 -23.48 -14.33 -10.07
C ALA A 186 -23.14 -13.53 -11.34
N GLY A 187 -21.92 -13.62 -11.79
CA GLY A 187 -21.50 -12.99 -13.03
C GLY A 187 -19.98 -12.79 -13.13
N PRO A 188 -19.53 -12.27 -14.27
CA PRO A 188 -18.13 -12.11 -14.55
C PRO A 188 -17.50 -10.86 -13.93
N ILE A 189 -16.19 -10.92 -13.80
CA ILE A 189 -15.28 -9.77 -13.56
C ILE A 189 -14.00 -9.98 -14.38
N ASP A 190 -13.48 -8.91 -14.95
CA ASP A 190 -12.18 -8.90 -15.58
C ASP A 190 -11.15 -8.42 -14.55
N LEU A 191 -10.14 -9.24 -14.27
CA LEU A 191 -8.99 -8.90 -13.44
C LEU A 191 -7.78 -8.57 -14.31
N GLY A 192 -6.92 -7.71 -13.80
CA GLY A 192 -5.71 -7.29 -14.49
C GLY A 192 -5.94 -6.26 -15.59
N GLY A 193 -4.85 -5.83 -16.19
CA GLY A 193 -4.81 -4.84 -17.27
C GLY A 193 -4.22 -5.39 -18.55
N GLU A 194 -4.35 -4.60 -19.62
CA GLU A 194 -3.67 -4.88 -20.89
C GLU A 194 -2.50 -3.93 -21.08
N TRP A 195 -1.33 -4.48 -21.39
CA TRP A 195 -0.09 -3.70 -21.54
C TRP A 195 -0.21 -2.55 -22.53
N HIS A 196 -0.97 -2.75 -23.61
CA HIS A 196 -1.13 -1.74 -24.65
C HIS A 196 -2.20 -0.68 -24.34
N GLU A 197 -3.04 -0.92 -23.36
CA GLU A 197 -4.13 -0.01 -22.96
C GLU A 197 -3.75 0.89 -21.79
N THR A 198 -2.87 0.41 -20.89
CA THR A 198 -2.46 1.13 -19.68
C THR A 198 -1.19 1.95 -19.90
N ASP A 199 -1.13 3.13 -19.32
CA ASP A 199 0.09 3.94 -19.33
C ASP A 199 1.20 3.27 -18.53
N PHE A 200 0.83 2.69 -17.36
CA PHE A 200 1.72 1.93 -16.50
C PHE A 200 0.95 0.86 -15.70
N GLY A 201 1.65 -0.19 -15.32
CA GLY A 201 1.24 -1.22 -14.38
C GLY A 201 2.45 -2.05 -14.00
N TRP A 202 2.50 -2.60 -12.79
CA TRP A 202 3.54 -3.51 -12.33
C TRP A 202 3.41 -4.87 -13.02
N ASP A 203 4.46 -5.67 -13.04
CA ASP A 203 4.48 -6.94 -13.77
C ASP A 203 3.35 -7.91 -13.38
N ASN A 204 2.93 -7.89 -12.11
CA ASN A 204 1.86 -8.74 -11.58
C ASN A 204 0.43 -8.31 -11.97
N GLU A 205 0.29 -7.16 -12.65
CA GLU A 205 -0.99 -6.62 -13.05
C GLU A 205 -1.48 -7.13 -14.42
N PHE A 206 -0.66 -7.90 -15.14
CA PHE A 206 -0.92 -8.38 -16.50
C PHE A 206 -0.97 -9.91 -16.56
N SER A 207 -1.69 -10.52 -17.49
CA SER A 207 -2.62 -9.94 -18.47
C SER A 207 -4.04 -9.95 -17.93
N ARG A 208 -4.93 -9.15 -18.58
CA ARG A 208 -6.36 -9.20 -18.27
C ARG A 208 -6.92 -10.59 -18.51
N HIS A 209 -7.71 -11.06 -17.55
CA HIS A 209 -8.41 -12.35 -17.67
C HIS A 209 -9.77 -12.28 -16.99
N ARG A 210 -10.71 -13.07 -17.49
CA ARG A 210 -12.07 -13.12 -16.99
C ARG A 210 -12.22 -14.21 -15.92
N VAL A 211 -12.92 -13.87 -14.85
CA VAL A 211 -13.33 -14.78 -13.79
C VAL A 211 -14.84 -14.75 -13.65
N ASP A 212 -15.50 -15.89 -13.79
CA ASP A 212 -16.93 -16.02 -13.53
C ASP A 212 -17.15 -16.42 -12.07
N LEU A 213 -17.96 -15.63 -11.36
CA LEU A 213 -18.26 -15.81 -9.95
C LEU A 213 -19.68 -16.28 -9.71
N PRO A 214 -19.93 -17.21 -8.79
CA PRO A 214 -21.25 -17.46 -8.26
C PRO A 214 -21.79 -16.24 -7.51
N ALA A 215 -23.07 -16.20 -7.18
CA ALA A 215 -23.62 -15.21 -6.27
C ALA A 215 -22.96 -15.37 -4.88
N PHE A 216 -22.74 -14.27 -4.18
CA PHE A 216 -22.15 -14.25 -2.85
C PHE A 216 -22.77 -13.13 -2.00
N ARG A 217 -22.65 -13.29 -0.67
CA ARG A 217 -23.20 -12.35 0.31
C ARG A 217 -22.07 -11.65 1.04
N LEU A 218 -21.92 -10.35 0.83
CA LEU A 218 -20.79 -9.55 1.31
C LEU A 218 -21.25 -8.55 2.38
N ASP A 219 -20.46 -8.38 3.42
CA ASP A 219 -20.61 -7.24 4.34
C ASP A 219 -20.43 -5.91 3.59
N THR A 220 -21.33 -4.95 3.83
CA THR A 220 -21.24 -3.62 3.20
C THR A 220 -20.08 -2.77 3.73
N LEU A 221 -19.57 -3.09 4.91
CA LEU A 221 -18.55 -2.32 5.63
C LEU A 221 -17.50 -3.25 6.25
N PRO A 222 -16.26 -2.77 6.46
CA PRO A 222 -15.22 -3.53 7.14
C PRO A 222 -15.49 -3.69 8.65
N VAL A 223 -14.83 -4.68 9.26
CA VAL A 223 -14.91 -4.97 10.71
C VAL A 223 -14.23 -3.85 11.52
N ARG A 224 -14.92 -3.37 12.57
CA ARG A 224 -14.44 -2.30 13.44
C ARG A 224 -13.59 -2.82 14.61
N ASN A 225 -12.79 -1.95 15.21
CA ASN A 225 -12.09 -2.25 16.46
C ASN A 225 -13.04 -2.75 17.55
N ARG A 226 -14.23 -2.16 17.69
CA ARG A 226 -15.25 -2.58 18.67
C ARG A 226 -15.72 -4.01 18.44
N ASP A 227 -16.02 -4.38 17.19
CA ASP A 227 -16.49 -5.73 16.84
C ASP A 227 -15.40 -6.77 17.12
N TRP A 228 -14.14 -6.41 16.83
CA TRP A 228 -12.99 -7.25 17.18
C TRP A 228 -12.79 -7.38 18.69
N LEU A 229 -12.97 -6.31 19.47
CA LEU A 229 -12.83 -6.36 20.93
C LEU A 229 -13.86 -7.31 21.56
N ASP A 230 -15.11 -7.26 21.07
CA ASP A 230 -16.16 -8.17 21.53
C ASP A 230 -15.84 -9.62 21.18
N PHE A 231 -15.36 -9.88 19.97
CA PHE A 231 -14.87 -11.21 19.57
C PHE A 231 -13.69 -11.66 20.44
N TYR A 232 -12.68 -10.80 20.60
CA TYR A 232 -11.50 -11.09 21.41
C TYR A 232 -11.85 -11.49 22.84
N ARG A 233 -12.76 -10.75 23.47
CA ARG A 233 -13.26 -11.05 24.83
C ARG A 233 -14.02 -12.37 24.88
N ARG A 234 -14.94 -12.62 23.94
CA ARG A 234 -15.68 -13.90 23.87
C ARG A 234 -14.78 -15.11 23.69
N ARG A 235 -13.63 -14.96 23.06
CA ARG A 235 -12.63 -16.03 22.88
C ARG A 235 -11.69 -16.18 24.08
N GLY A 236 -11.91 -15.51 25.18
CA GLY A 236 -11.05 -15.57 26.37
C GLY A 236 -9.77 -14.74 26.25
N ALA A 237 -9.77 -13.75 25.37
CA ALA A 237 -8.68 -12.78 25.20
C ALA A 237 -7.28 -13.39 24.93
N PRO A 238 -7.14 -14.37 24.01
CA PRO A 238 -5.88 -15.05 23.78
C PRO A 238 -4.83 -14.11 23.17
N PRO A 239 -3.56 -14.16 23.61
CA PRO A 239 -2.51 -13.22 23.16
C PRO A 239 -2.35 -13.13 21.64
N GLN A 240 -2.49 -14.24 20.93
CA GLN A 240 -2.33 -14.30 19.48
C GLN A 240 -3.43 -13.55 18.69
N LEU A 241 -4.55 -13.23 19.33
CA LEU A 241 -5.62 -12.41 18.74
C LEU A 241 -5.56 -10.95 19.18
N PHE A 242 -4.56 -10.55 19.96
CA PHE A 242 -4.36 -9.15 20.31
C PHE A 242 -3.76 -8.41 19.11
N PRO A 243 -4.46 -7.41 18.52
CA PRO A 243 -3.93 -6.69 17.35
C PRO A 243 -2.63 -5.98 17.67
N ARG A 244 -1.68 -5.99 16.75
CA ARG A 244 -0.41 -5.25 16.90
C ARG A 244 -0.62 -3.74 17.02
N SER A 245 -1.69 -3.24 16.42
CA SER A 245 -2.11 -1.84 16.52
C SER A 245 -2.66 -1.45 17.89
N TRP A 246 -2.92 -2.41 18.80
CA TRP A 246 -3.41 -2.13 20.13
C TRP A 246 -2.30 -2.11 21.18
N SER A 247 -2.52 -1.38 22.25
CA SER A 247 -1.64 -1.32 23.41
C SER A 247 -2.45 -1.36 24.72
N ARG A 248 -1.89 -1.97 25.75
CA ARG A 248 -2.46 -1.94 27.11
C ARG A 248 -1.71 -0.89 27.92
N ALA A 249 -2.46 0.02 28.52
CA ALA A 249 -1.93 1.03 29.44
C ALA A 249 -2.70 0.98 30.77
N PRO A 250 -2.18 1.57 31.85
CA PRO A 250 -2.92 1.71 33.11
C PRO A 250 -4.28 2.40 32.95
N THR A 251 -4.38 3.30 31.96
CA THR A 251 -5.61 4.03 31.62
C THR A 251 -6.60 3.24 30.76
N GLY A 252 -6.27 2.01 30.37
CA GLY A 252 -7.11 1.16 29.54
C GLY A 252 -6.48 0.75 28.21
N LEU A 253 -7.30 0.24 27.30
CA LEU A 253 -6.89 -0.13 25.97
C LEU A 253 -6.70 1.11 25.08
N GLN A 254 -5.67 1.08 24.28
CA GLN A 254 -5.31 2.17 23.37
C GLN A 254 -5.05 1.63 21.97
N VAL A 255 -5.18 2.48 20.94
CA VAL A 255 -4.88 2.17 19.53
C VAL A 255 -3.72 3.03 19.05
N ARG A 256 -2.78 2.38 18.42
CA ARG A 256 -1.54 2.97 17.89
C ARG A 256 -1.78 3.65 16.56
N THR A 257 -1.21 4.84 16.41
CA THR A 257 -1.18 5.61 15.16
C THR A 257 0.23 6.11 14.88
N VAL A 258 0.42 6.82 13.80
CA VAL A 258 1.68 7.51 13.47
C VAL A 258 2.08 8.51 14.56
N PHE A 259 1.12 9.16 15.19
CA PHE A 259 1.34 10.21 16.21
C PHE A 259 1.11 9.73 17.64
N GLY A 260 1.30 8.43 17.88
CA GLY A 260 1.23 7.85 19.22
C GLY A 260 -0.05 7.04 19.49
N LEU A 261 -0.35 6.91 20.76
CA LEU A 261 -1.43 6.07 21.27
C LEU A 261 -2.67 6.91 21.57
N HIS A 262 -3.83 6.46 21.13
CA HIS A 262 -5.12 7.09 21.36
C HIS A 262 -6.02 6.18 22.22
N PRO A 263 -6.89 6.74 23.07
CA PRO A 263 -7.87 5.96 23.82
C PRO A 263 -8.70 5.08 22.88
N PHE A 264 -8.99 3.85 23.30
CA PHE A 264 -9.76 2.90 22.49
C PHE A 264 -11.14 3.44 22.11
N ASP A 265 -11.80 4.17 23.00
CA ASP A 265 -13.13 4.73 22.73
C ASP A 265 -13.13 5.71 21.55
N LEU A 266 -12.04 6.46 21.34
CA LEU A 266 -11.86 7.30 20.15
C LEU A 266 -11.81 6.44 18.89
N ALA A 267 -11.06 5.34 18.93
CA ALA A 267 -10.77 4.48 17.78
C ALA A 267 -11.75 3.30 17.65
N ALA A 268 -12.76 3.20 18.50
CA ALA A 268 -13.66 2.04 18.57
C ALA A 268 -14.37 1.75 17.25
N GLY A 269 -14.73 2.78 16.52
CA GLY A 269 -15.36 2.68 15.21
C GLY A 269 -14.41 2.58 14.01
N TRP A 270 -13.10 2.70 14.19
CA TRP A 270 -12.15 2.57 13.07
C TRP A 270 -12.06 1.12 12.60
N PRO A 271 -11.66 0.89 11.32
CA PRO A 271 -11.36 -0.46 10.84
C PRO A 271 -10.31 -1.12 11.75
N VAL A 272 -10.52 -2.37 12.09
CA VAL A 272 -9.53 -3.09 12.90
C VAL A 272 -8.34 -3.46 12.04
N GLN A 273 -7.14 -3.05 12.48
CA GLN A 273 -5.89 -3.41 11.82
C GLN A 273 -5.34 -4.71 12.42
N VAL A 274 -5.40 -5.77 11.63
CA VAL A 274 -4.98 -7.13 12.00
C VAL A 274 -4.22 -7.80 10.86
N SER A 275 -3.52 -8.91 11.15
CA SER A 275 -2.94 -9.75 10.11
C SER A 275 -4.01 -10.57 9.37
N GLY A 276 -3.68 -11.06 8.16
CA GLY A 276 -4.57 -11.94 7.40
C GLY A 276 -4.91 -13.24 8.14
N ALA A 277 -3.96 -13.78 8.90
CA ALA A 277 -4.19 -14.95 9.76
C ALA A 277 -5.24 -14.67 10.85
N GLN A 278 -5.15 -13.51 11.50
CA GLN A 278 -6.12 -13.08 12.50
C GLN A 278 -7.51 -12.84 11.86
N ALA A 279 -7.58 -12.19 10.71
CA ALA A 279 -8.81 -11.95 9.97
C ALA A 279 -9.52 -13.28 9.58
N ARG A 280 -8.77 -14.30 9.15
CA ARG A 280 -9.31 -15.65 8.85
C ARG A 280 -9.90 -16.33 10.07
N ILE A 281 -9.27 -16.19 11.26
CA ILE A 281 -9.79 -16.76 12.53
C ILE A 281 -11.10 -16.06 12.90
N TYR A 282 -11.19 -14.75 12.73
CA TYR A 282 -12.43 -14.00 12.96
C TYR A 282 -13.55 -14.47 12.03
N ALA A 283 -13.27 -14.54 10.74
CA ALA A 283 -14.23 -14.97 9.73
C ALA A 283 -14.77 -16.39 10.03
N ALA A 284 -13.89 -17.35 10.28
CA ALA A 284 -14.27 -18.72 10.62
C ALA A 284 -15.14 -18.80 11.89
N ALA A 285 -14.83 -17.99 12.90
CA ALA A 285 -15.62 -17.94 14.15
C ALA A 285 -17.04 -17.39 13.96
N HIS A 286 -17.27 -16.67 12.87
CA HIS A 286 -18.60 -16.15 12.49
C HIS A 286 -19.29 -16.99 11.41
N GLY A 287 -18.77 -18.19 11.09
CA GLY A 287 -19.31 -19.05 10.03
C GLY A 287 -19.19 -18.44 8.63
N ALA A 288 -18.21 -17.56 8.45
CA ALA A 288 -17.96 -16.81 7.22
C ALA A 288 -16.52 -17.04 6.73
N ARG A 289 -16.16 -16.38 5.64
CA ARG A 289 -14.80 -16.36 5.10
C ARG A 289 -14.38 -14.96 4.68
N LEU A 290 -13.11 -14.76 4.41
CA LEU A 290 -12.65 -13.57 3.69
C LEU A 290 -13.13 -13.64 2.22
N PRO A 291 -13.36 -12.49 1.58
CA PRO A 291 -13.61 -12.44 0.14
C PRO A 291 -12.39 -12.90 -0.66
N THR A 292 -12.60 -13.33 -1.88
CA THR A 292 -11.53 -13.45 -2.88
C THR A 292 -11.21 -12.08 -3.49
N GLU A 293 -10.03 -11.95 -4.11
CA GLU A 293 -9.67 -10.78 -4.92
C GLU A 293 -10.76 -10.45 -5.95
N ALA A 294 -11.21 -11.47 -6.68
CA ALA A 294 -12.24 -11.32 -7.71
C ALA A 294 -13.60 -10.87 -7.15
N GLU A 295 -14.00 -11.34 -5.98
CA GLU A 295 -15.26 -10.92 -5.31
C GLU A 295 -15.22 -9.45 -4.91
N LEU A 296 -14.10 -8.96 -4.33
CA LEU A 296 -13.97 -7.55 -3.99
C LEU A 296 -13.95 -6.66 -5.24
N HIS A 297 -13.22 -7.05 -6.28
CA HIS A 297 -13.23 -6.33 -7.56
C HIS A 297 -14.64 -6.28 -8.17
N ARG A 298 -15.38 -7.40 -8.12
CA ARG A 298 -16.77 -7.40 -8.60
C ARG A 298 -17.65 -6.47 -7.78
N ALA A 299 -17.51 -6.50 -6.45
CA ALA A 299 -18.25 -5.61 -5.57
C ALA A 299 -17.95 -4.13 -5.82
N ALA A 300 -16.69 -3.81 -6.18
CA ALA A 300 -16.24 -2.45 -6.40
C ALA A 300 -16.58 -1.91 -7.81
N LEU A 301 -16.37 -2.74 -8.84
CA LEU A 301 -16.23 -2.28 -10.23
C LEU A 301 -17.43 -2.63 -11.14
N THR A 302 -18.42 -3.38 -10.66
CA THR A 302 -19.59 -3.75 -11.47
C THR A 302 -20.87 -3.10 -10.96
N ALA A 303 -21.87 -3.05 -11.82
CA ALA A 303 -23.21 -2.52 -11.52
C ALA A 303 -24.31 -3.50 -11.99
N PRO A 304 -25.55 -3.39 -11.47
CA PRO A 304 -26.64 -4.27 -11.81
C PRO A 304 -26.99 -4.34 -13.31
N ASP A 305 -26.79 -3.26 -14.05
CA ASP A 305 -27.12 -3.18 -15.48
C ASP A 305 -26.07 -3.79 -16.41
N GLN A 306 -24.91 -4.19 -15.90
CA GLN A 306 -23.78 -4.87 -16.56
C GLN A 306 -23.44 -4.41 -17.99
N ARG A 307 -23.98 -3.30 -18.45
CA ARG A 307 -23.83 -2.80 -19.82
C ARG A 307 -22.68 -1.82 -19.98
N SER A 308 -22.06 -1.43 -18.91
CA SER A 308 -21.06 -0.38 -18.90
C SER A 308 -19.69 -0.92 -18.48
N ARG A 309 -18.66 -0.25 -18.96
CA ARG A 309 -17.30 -0.28 -18.44
C ARG A 309 -17.30 -0.42 -16.92
N PRO A 310 -16.27 -1.07 -16.34
CA PRO A 310 -16.10 -1.05 -14.90
C PRO A 310 -16.30 0.38 -14.40
N ALA A 311 -17.29 0.59 -13.55
CA ALA A 311 -17.46 1.88 -12.88
C ALA A 311 -16.15 2.14 -12.10
N GLU A 312 -15.61 3.35 -12.17
CA GLU A 312 -14.58 3.72 -11.23
C GLU A 312 -15.19 3.65 -9.84
N PRO A 313 -14.66 2.84 -8.92
CA PRO A 313 -15.23 2.75 -7.59
C PRO A 313 -15.11 4.12 -6.92
N PRO A 314 -16.15 4.60 -6.24
CA PRO A 314 -16.07 5.87 -5.56
C PRO A 314 -15.00 5.82 -4.47
N LEU A 315 -14.10 6.79 -4.53
CA LEU A 315 -13.00 6.94 -3.59
C LEU A 315 -13.52 7.42 -2.24
N SER A 316 -13.18 6.71 -1.16
CA SER A 316 -13.46 7.19 0.18
C SER A 316 -12.66 8.46 0.50
N SER A 317 -13.27 9.38 1.24
CA SER A 317 -12.60 10.58 1.77
C SER A 317 -11.45 10.26 2.73
N ALA A 318 -11.37 9.04 3.28
CA ALA A 318 -10.24 8.52 4.04
C ALA A 318 -9.23 7.80 3.12
N CYS A 319 -8.61 8.56 2.21
CA CYS A 319 -7.57 8.11 1.31
C CYS A 319 -6.62 9.29 1.00
N ASP A 320 -5.53 9.07 0.28
CA ASP A 320 -4.63 10.09 -0.24
C ASP A 320 -3.94 10.96 0.84
N LEU A 321 -3.70 10.38 2.02
CA LEU A 321 -3.07 11.09 3.15
C LEU A 321 -3.83 12.35 3.60
N ARG A 322 -5.10 12.48 3.28
CA ARG A 322 -5.88 13.68 3.64
C ARG A 322 -6.08 13.85 5.14
N ARG A 323 -6.04 12.73 5.90
CA ARG A 323 -6.34 12.70 7.34
C ARG A 323 -5.17 12.28 8.21
N PHE A 324 -4.23 11.46 7.71
CA PHE A 324 -3.18 10.77 8.48
C PHE A 324 -3.70 9.83 9.57
N PHE A 325 -4.99 9.50 9.54
CA PHE A 325 -5.68 8.59 10.45
C PHE A 325 -6.77 7.83 9.71
N PRO A 326 -7.14 6.64 10.18
CA PRO A 326 -8.39 6.02 9.77
C PRO A 326 -9.58 6.90 10.19
N ALA A 327 -10.71 6.72 9.52
CA ALA A 327 -11.99 7.29 9.92
C ALA A 327 -12.90 6.20 10.52
N PRO A 328 -13.94 6.57 11.30
CA PRO A 328 -14.96 5.62 11.71
C PRO A 328 -15.61 4.95 10.51
N VAL A 329 -15.72 3.63 10.54
CA VAL A 329 -16.30 2.82 9.45
C VAL A 329 -17.70 3.33 9.08
N GLY A 330 -17.95 3.50 7.80
CA GLY A 330 -19.19 4.07 7.27
C GLY A 330 -19.30 5.59 7.42
N HIS A 331 -18.16 6.28 7.61
CA HIS A 331 -18.12 7.75 7.68
C HIS A 331 -18.45 8.42 6.35
N ASP A 332 -18.27 7.71 5.23
CA ASP A 332 -18.45 8.24 3.88
C ASP A 332 -19.42 7.37 3.04
N PRO A 333 -20.74 7.53 3.22
CA PRO A 333 -21.74 6.80 2.43
C PRO A 333 -21.66 7.06 0.93
N ALA A 334 -21.04 8.17 0.51
CA ALA A 334 -20.85 8.48 -0.92
C ALA A 334 -19.82 7.54 -1.58
N SER A 335 -19.00 6.83 -0.78
CA SER A 335 -18.07 5.80 -1.27
C SER A 335 -18.74 4.46 -1.58
N ALA A 336 -20.06 4.35 -1.48
CA ALA A 336 -20.80 3.12 -1.78
C ALA A 336 -20.69 2.74 -3.26
N SER A 337 -20.30 1.50 -3.52
CA SER A 337 -20.38 0.91 -4.85
C SER A 337 -21.85 0.71 -5.28
N ALA A 338 -22.07 0.38 -6.54
CA ALA A 338 -23.42 0.08 -7.05
C ALA A 338 -24.13 -1.09 -6.33
N TRP A 339 -23.39 -1.90 -5.57
CA TRP A 339 -23.89 -2.99 -4.74
C TRP A 339 -24.04 -2.61 -3.26
N GLY A 340 -23.78 -1.33 -2.91
CA GLY A 340 -23.89 -0.82 -1.55
C GLY A 340 -22.70 -1.14 -0.64
N ALA A 341 -21.61 -1.69 -1.17
CA ALA A 341 -20.37 -1.86 -0.40
C ALA A 341 -19.59 -0.53 -0.36
N GLU A 342 -19.31 -0.04 0.84
CA GLU A 342 -18.64 1.24 1.07
C GLU A 342 -17.15 1.02 1.42
N GLU A 343 -16.36 2.09 1.26
CA GLU A 343 -14.94 2.13 1.67
C GLU A 343 -14.06 1.05 1.01
N LEU A 344 -14.45 0.56 -0.17
CA LEU A 344 -13.66 -0.40 -0.92
C LEU A 344 -12.34 0.20 -1.44
N LEU A 345 -12.26 1.53 -1.56
CA LEU A 345 -11.04 2.30 -1.83
C LEU A 345 -10.82 3.36 -0.76
N GLY A 346 -10.00 3.06 0.22
CA GLY A 346 -9.64 3.95 1.32
C GLY A 346 -9.89 3.31 2.68
N ASN A 347 -9.49 4.02 3.73
CA ASN A 347 -9.61 3.67 5.13
C ASN A 347 -8.77 2.46 5.60
N GLY A 348 -8.61 1.42 4.79
CA GLY A 348 -7.72 0.27 5.05
C GLY A 348 -7.71 -0.69 3.87
N TRP A 349 -6.54 -1.24 3.53
CA TRP A 349 -6.42 -2.37 2.60
C TRP A 349 -7.21 -3.57 3.11
N GLU A 350 -7.96 -4.23 2.28
CA GLU A 350 -8.76 -5.37 2.70
C GLU A 350 -8.09 -6.71 2.41
N TRP A 351 -7.91 -7.52 3.46
CA TRP A 351 -7.45 -8.89 3.33
C TRP A 351 -8.40 -9.74 2.52
N THR A 352 -7.85 -10.48 1.58
CA THR A 352 -8.57 -11.52 0.83
C THR A 352 -8.15 -12.92 1.25
N CYS A 353 -8.88 -13.94 0.78
CA CYS A 353 -8.43 -15.34 0.86
C CYS A 353 -7.64 -15.78 -0.39
N THR A 354 -7.39 -14.87 -1.34
CA THR A 354 -6.65 -15.16 -2.56
C THR A 354 -5.15 -15.17 -2.28
N LEU A 355 -4.52 -16.29 -2.58
CA LEU A 355 -3.06 -16.40 -2.56
C LEU A 355 -2.47 -15.47 -3.62
N PHE A 356 -1.43 -14.72 -3.26
CA PHE A 356 -0.70 -13.94 -4.24
C PHE A 356 0.06 -14.87 -5.19
N ALA A 357 -0.42 -14.93 -6.43
CA ALA A 357 0.07 -15.79 -7.48
C ALA A 357 0.06 -15.03 -8.82
N PRO A 358 0.86 -15.48 -9.80
CA PRO A 358 0.88 -14.85 -11.11
C PRO A 358 -0.46 -14.99 -11.83
N TYR A 359 -0.86 -13.95 -12.56
CA TYR A 359 -1.96 -14.04 -13.51
C TYR A 359 -1.59 -14.89 -14.73
N PRO A 360 -2.57 -15.43 -15.48
CA PRO A 360 -2.31 -16.16 -16.72
C PRO A 360 -1.46 -15.33 -17.70
N GLY A 361 -0.35 -15.90 -18.19
CA GLY A 361 0.54 -15.18 -19.11
C GLY A 361 1.53 -14.20 -18.45
N PHE A 362 1.66 -14.24 -17.13
CA PHE A 362 2.63 -13.42 -16.39
C PHE A 362 4.05 -13.50 -16.98
N THR A 363 4.68 -12.34 -17.08
CA THR A 363 6.08 -12.20 -17.49
C THR A 363 6.79 -11.26 -16.51
N PRO A 364 7.82 -11.73 -15.78
CA PRO A 364 8.51 -10.92 -14.79
C PRO A 364 9.33 -9.79 -15.44
N TRP A 365 9.46 -8.68 -14.75
CA TRP A 365 10.30 -7.56 -15.18
C TRP A 365 11.79 -7.80 -14.91
N ALA A 366 12.37 -8.73 -15.62
CA ALA A 366 13.75 -9.16 -15.39
C ALA A 366 14.81 -8.04 -15.54
N ARG A 367 14.55 -6.99 -16.33
CA ARG A 367 15.52 -5.90 -16.59
C ARG A 367 15.43 -4.75 -15.59
N THR A 368 14.25 -4.48 -15.05
CA THR A 368 13.97 -3.25 -14.32
C THR A 368 13.95 -3.44 -12.83
N TYR A 369 13.18 -4.42 -12.37
CA TYR A 369 13.03 -4.73 -10.97
C TYR A 369 12.89 -6.25 -10.80
N PRO A 370 14.01 -7.00 -10.98
CA PRO A 370 13.98 -8.45 -10.85
C PRO A 370 13.41 -8.86 -9.50
N GLY A 371 12.47 -9.79 -9.50
CA GLY A 371 11.85 -10.30 -8.28
C GLY A 371 10.84 -9.36 -7.61
N TYR A 372 10.39 -8.28 -8.27
CA TYR A 372 9.39 -7.38 -7.68
C TYR A 372 8.17 -8.12 -7.15
N SER A 373 7.59 -9.01 -7.94
CA SER A 373 6.46 -9.85 -7.54
C SER A 373 6.79 -11.34 -7.53
N ALA A 374 7.65 -11.80 -8.42
CA ALA A 374 7.95 -13.21 -8.59
C ALA A 374 8.56 -13.85 -7.32
N ASP A 375 9.36 -13.11 -6.56
CA ASP A 375 9.97 -13.58 -5.30
C ASP A 375 8.91 -13.81 -4.19
N PHE A 376 7.68 -13.30 -4.36
CA PHE A 376 6.58 -13.38 -3.40
C PHE A 376 5.48 -14.38 -3.81
N TYR A 377 5.67 -15.12 -4.91
CA TYR A 377 4.81 -16.25 -5.29
C TYR A 377 5.21 -17.51 -4.51
N ASP A 378 5.38 -17.36 -3.21
CA ASP A 378 5.96 -18.37 -2.30
C ASP A 378 4.94 -19.18 -1.51
N GLY A 379 3.65 -18.87 -1.67
CA GLY A 379 2.57 -19.54 -0.95
C GLY A 379 2.25 -18.94 0.42
N ASP A 380 3.00 -17.93 0.87
CA ASP A 380 2.84 -17.28 2.20
C ASP A 380 2.19 -15.90 2.14
N HIS A 381 2.10 -15.32 0.94
CA HIS A 381 1.49 -14.00 0.74
C HIS A 381 0.06 -14.12 0.23
N ASP A 382 -0.83 -13.32 0.80
CA ASP A 382 -2.20 -13.15 0.31
C ASP A 382 -2.36 -11.75 -0.31
N VAL A 383 -3.24 -11.65 -1.30
CA VAL A 383 -3.61 -10.39 -1.92
C VAL A 383 -4.42 -9.54 -0.94
N VAL A 384 -4.11 -8.26 -0.87
CA VAL A 384 -4.96 -7.24 -0.29
C VAL A 384 -5.47 -6.30 -1.39
N VAL A 385 -6.72 -5.90 -1.31
CA VAL A 385 -7.42 -5.10 -2.33
C VAL A 385 -7.85 -3.77 -1.74
N GLY A 386 -8.03 -2.77 -2.59
CA GLY A 386 -8.54 -1.46 -2.20
C GLY A 386 -7.44 -0.43 -1.99
N ALA A 387 -7.47 0.24 -0.85
CA ALA A 387 -6.50 1.24 -0.43
C ALA A 387 -6.61 1.52 1.06
N SER A 388 -5.55 2.03 1.68
CA SER A 388 -5.62 2.60 3.02
C SER A 388 -5.79 4.13 2.98
N TRP A 389 -5.95 4.71 4.15
CA TRP A 389 -5.96 6.17 4.31
C TRP A 389 -4.62 6.82 3.87
N ALA A 390 -3.53 6.04 3.83
CA ALA A 390 -2.19 6.48 3.47
C ALA A 390 -1.84 6.27 1.99
N THR A 391 -2.68 5.61 1.23
CA THR A 391 -2.42 5.27 -0.18
C THR A 391 -2.66 6.48 -1.08
N ASP A 392 -1.67 6.83 -1.91
CA ASP A 392 -1.81 7.92 -2.91
C ASP A 392 -2.77 7.49 -4.03
N ILE A 393 -3.64 8.39 -4.45
CA ILE A 393 -4.68 8.11 -5.47
C ILE A 393 -4.11 7.70 -6.82
N ARG A 394 -2.87 8.07 -7.15
CA ARG A 394 -2.21 7.69 -8.41
C ARG A 394 -1.92 6.20 -8.52
N LEU A 395 -1.89 5.49 -7.38
CA LEU A 395 -1.76 4.03 -7.34
C LEU A 395 -3.09 3.32 -7.60
N LEU A 396 -4.22 4.03 -7.48
CA LEU A 396 -5.56 3.43 -7.51
C LEU A 396 -6.03 3.22 -8.93
N ARG A 397 -5.71 2.07 -9.48
CA ARG A 397 -6.27 1.55 -10.73
C ARG A 397 -6.82 0.15 -10.51
N PRO A 398 -7.82 -0.29 -11.28
CA PRO A 398 -8.45 -1.59 -11.08
C PRO A 398 -7.50 -2.79 -11.15
N SER A 399 -6.36 -2.65 -11.82
CA SER A 399 -5.38 -3.72 -11.93
C SER A 399 -4.32 -3.73 -10.82
N PHE A 400 -4.21 -2.66 -10.01
CA PHE A 400 -3.18 -2.58 -8.98
C PHE A 400 -3.37 -3.64 -7.91
N ARG A 401 -2.32 -4.41 -7.64
CA ARG A 401 -2.31 -5.50 -6.66
C ARG A 401 -1.29 -5.20 -5.58
N ASN A 402 -1.71 -5.32 -4.32
CA ASN A 402 -0.83 -5.30 -3.17
C ASN A 402 -0.91 -6.63 -2.43
N TRP A 403 0.11 -6.99 -1.69
CA TRP A 403 0.19 -8.26 -0.99
C TRP A 403 1.04 -8.18 0.26
N TYR A 404 0.72 -9.01 1.24
CA TYR A 404 1.51 -9.16 2.46
C TYR A 404 1.50 -10.62 2.92
N ARG A 405 2.53 -11.01 3.70
CA ARG A 405 2.50 -12.28 4.43
C ARG A 405 1.28 -12.34 5.32
N ARG A 406 0.66 -13.51 5.43
CA ARG A 406 -0.56 -13.68 6.24
C ARG A 406 -0.39 -13.29 7.69
N ASP A 407 0.81 -13.44 8.25
CA ASP A 407 1.13 -13.11 9.64
C ASP A 407 1.71 -11.71 9.83
N TYR A 408 1.84 -10.90 8.75
CA TYR A 408 2.41 -9.56 8.79
C TYR A 408 1.38 -8.53 9.29
N PRO A 409 1.52 -7.99 10.53
CA PRO A 409 0.46 -7.25 11.18
C PRO A 409 0.59 -5.73 11.09
N TYR A 410 1.56 -5.21 10.34
CA TYR A 410 1.96 -3.80 10.40
C TYR A 410 1.26 -2.86 9.41
N PRO A 411 0.90 -3.30 8.18
CA PRO A 411 0.27 -2.42 7.19
C PRO A 411 -1.10 -1.95 7.67
N PHE A 412 -1.57 -0.85 7.08
CA PHE A 412 -2.91 -0.33 7.36
C PHE A 412 -3.98 -1.16 6.65
N THR A 413 -4.15 -2.39 7.14
CA THR A 413 -5.09 -3.36 6.60
C THR A 413 -6.38 -3.41 7.42
N SER A 414 -7.44 -3.85 6.79
CA SER A 414 -8.73 -4.18 7.38
C SER A 414 -9.28 -5.45 6.72
N PHE A 415 -10.54 -5.78 6.94
CA PHE A 415 -11.24 -6.87 6.25
C PHE A 415 -12.74 -6.78 6.43
N ARG A 416 -13.47 -7.40 5.51
CA ARG A 416 -14.91 -7.68 5.61
C ARG A 416 -15.19 -9.15 5.35
N LEU A 417 -16.43 -9.60 5.52
CA LEU A 417 -16.79 -11.01 5.44
C LEU A 417 -17.65 -11.32 4.22
N VAL A 418 -17.46 -12.55 3.72
CA VAL A 418 -18.40 -13.21 2.82
C VAL A 418 -19.10 -14.32 3.59
N HIS A 419 -20.42 -14.25 3.62
CA HIS A 419 -21.31 -15.17 4.32
C HIS A 419 -21.76 -16.31 3.42
N PRO A 420 -22.12 -17.48 3.97
CA PRO A 420 -22.72 -18.57 3.20
C PRO A 420 -23.96 -18.10 2.45
N THR A 421 -24.14 -18.55 1.23
CA THR A 421 -25.42 -18.48 0.52
C THR A 421 -26.37 -19.50 1.13
N SER A 422 -27.58 -19.08 1.44
CA SER A 422 -28.63 -19.92 2.03
C SER A 422 -28.95 -21.10 1.14
#